data_977cafe5799a885d81fdc025f48b4832
#
_entry.id   977cafe5799a885d81fdc025f48b4832
#
_cell.length_a   1.000
_cell.length_b   1.000
_cell.length_c   1.000
_cell.angle_alpha   90.00
_cell.angle_beta   90.00
_cell.angle_gamma   90.00
#
_symmetry.space_group_name_H-M   'P 1'
#
loop_
_entity.id
_entity.type
_entity.pdbx_description
1 polymer ?
#
loop_
_entity_poly.entity_id
_entity_poly.type
_entity_poly.pdbx_seq_one_letter_code
_entity_poly.pdbx_strand_id
1 'polypeptide(L)'
;MTEQQENSPRYVRPIKIFGLNATRNYAKKVASNLGLDLTPITEKYYDDGEPYVKSGIEYSDSPVGNVRGHDVFVIQSLYSDDSESISDKMMKLCIFCGSLKDASSHEVIPIIPHLGWARQDRKTESRAPIATKYIARILESVGISRVLLFECHNIAAEQNAFNVPIDNLEAKNLIADWCASELIKENKTKNIKVLSPDSGALGRCERFRNSLLKKLRDRNVMLDDIEIVIFDKLRIKGQVKGGRIVGDVKGADVIAFDDMISTGSTMGKASKAVQENGGKIWSICATHGLFCGKANDVLREIDAKVVITDTVEPFRLTDENKNKLYIVDTSKMVADAVKRIHNGTGSISELLRT
;
A
#
# COMPACT_ATOMS: atom_id res chain seq x y z
N MET A 1 -28.01 -15.24 -43.92
CA MET A 1 -28.53 -14.66 -42.66
C MET A 1 -27.31 -14.13 -41.92
N THR A 2 -27.02 -13.10 -42.21
CA THR A 2 -26.60 -11.71 -41.97
C THR A 2 -25.97 -11.50 -40.60
N GLU A 3 -24.63 -11.35 -40.66
CA GLU A 3 -23.77 -10.70 -39.68
C GLU A 3 -24.20 -9.25 -39.41
N GLN A 4 -25.13 -9.03 -38.50
CA GLN A 4 -25.53 -7.70 -38.01
C GLN A 4 -25.95 -7.75 -36.56
N GLN A 5 -25.06 -8.18 -35.67
CA GLN A 5 -25.26 -8.03 -34.23
C GLN A 5 -23.91 -7.84 -33.52
N GLU A 6 -23.20 -6.75 -33.75
CA GLU A 6 -22.14 -6.32 -32.85
C GLU A 6 -21.72 -4.88 -33.14
N ASN A 7 -22.57 -3.92 -32.86
CA ASN A 7 -22.16 -2.52 -32.75
C ASN A 7 -23.21 -1.64 -32.06
N SER A 8 -23.81 -2.13 -30.98
CA SER A 8 -24.39 -1.19 -30.03
C SER A 8 -23.25 -0.64 -29.19
N PRO A 9 -23.09 0.69 -29.06
CA PRO A 9 -22.05 1.23 -28.18
C PRO A 9 -22.31 0.67 -26.77
N ARG A 10 -21.31 -0.04 -26.21
CA ARG A 10 -21.38 -0.47 -24.80
C ARG A 10 -21.62 0.77 -23.97
N TYR A 11 -22.75 0.84 -23.31
CA TYR A 11 -23.02 1.92 -22.37
C TYR A 11 -21.96 1.89 -21.28
N VAL A 12 -21.02 2.82 -21.36
CA VAL A 12 -19.99 2.98 -20.32
C VAL A 12 -20.61 3.83 -19.22
N ARG A 13 -20.77 3.24 -18.03
CA ARG A 13 -21.27 3.97 -16.87
C ARG A 13 -20.34 5.10 -16.49
N PRO A 14 -20.83 6.19 -15.98
CA PRO A 14 -19.95 7.25 -15.49
C PRO A 14 -19.25 6.82 -14.19
N ILE A 15 -18.02 7.31 -14.00
CA ILE A 15 -17.20 7.10 -12.80
C ILE A 15 -17.25 8.31 -11.89
N LYS A 16 -17.23 8.08 -10.58
CA LYS A 16 -16.93 9.09 -9.55
C LYS A 16 -15.79 8.62 -8.67
N ILE A 17 -14.82 9.51 -8.43
CA ILE A 17 -13.70 9.28 -7.54
C ILE A 17 -13.85 10.18 -6.32
N PHE A 18 -13.86 9.60 -5.14
CA PHE A 18 -13.90 10.29 -3.87
C PHE A 18 -12.61 10.04 -3.09
N GLY A 19 -12.13 11.05 -2.38
CA GLY A 19 -11.02 10.94 -1.46
C GLY A 19 -11.40 11.53 -0.13
N LEU A 20 -11.41 10.73 0.93
CA LEU A 20 -11.61 11.22 2.30
C LEU A 20 -10.36 12.00 2.75
N ASN A 21 -10.51 12.88 3.75
CA ASN A 21 -9.51 13.90 4.06
C ASN A 21 -8.09 13.36 4.23
N ALA A 22 -7.92 12.25 4.94
CA ALA A 22 -6.60 11.66 5.17
C ALA A 22 -5.86 11.20 3.90
N THR A 23 -6.58 10.99 2.79
CA THR A 23 -6.01 10.53 1.51
C THR A 23 -6.38 11.44 0.35
N ARG A 24 -6.87 12.65 0.63
CA ARG A 24 -7.38 13.56 -0.40
C ARG A 24 -6.33 13.92 -1.45
N ASN A 25 -5.09 14.16 -1.04
CA ASN A 25 -4.00 14.48 -1.96
C ASN A 25 -3.65 13.30 -2.88
N TYR A 26 -3.63 12.10 -2.32
CA TYR A 26 -3.44 10.86 -3.07
C TYR A 26 -4.60 10.63 -4.07
N ALA A 27 -5.84 10.79 -3.62
CA ALA A 27 -7.03 10.65 -4.46
C ALA A 27 -7.07 11.67 -5.61
N LYS A 28 -6.60 12.91 -5.42
CA LYS A 28 -6.44 13.90 -6.49
C LYS A 28 -5.48 13.42 -7.58
N LYS A 29 -4.35 12.82 -7.20
CA LYS A 29 -3.40 12.25 -8.17
C LYS A 29 -4.05 11.09 -8.95
N VAL A 30 -4.78 10.19 -8.27
CA VAL A 30 -5.50 9.08 -8.93
C VAL A 30 -6.53 9.61 -9.91
N ALA A 31 -7.38 10.58 -9.50
CA ALA A 31 -8.37 11.20 -10.38
C ALA A 31 -7.71 11.86 -11.59
N SER A 32 -6.64 12.62 -11.40
CA SER A 32 -5.86 13.25 -12.47
C SER A 32 -5.31 12.23 -13.48
N ASN A 33 -4.79 11.09 -13.01
CA ASN A 33 -4.32 10.00 -13.88
C ASN A 33 -5.46 9.30 -14.66
N LEU A 34 -6.70 9.47 -14.21
CA LEU A 34 -7.91 9.03 -14.92
C LEU A 34 -8.43 10.08 -15.92
N GLY A 35 -7.90 11.30 -15.90
CA GLY A 35 -8.45 12.44 -16.63
C GLY A 35 -9.75 12.97 -16.03
N LEU A 36 -9.96 12.76 -14.72
CA LEU A 36 -11.16 13.14 -13.98
C LEU A 36 -10.82 14.15 -12.88
N ASP A 37 -11.81 14.93 -12.51
CA ASP A 37 -11.76 15.71 -11.27
C ASP A 37 -12.16 14.86 -10.07
N LEU A 38 -11.55 15.14 -8.92
CA LEU A 38 -11.97 14.53 -7.66
C LEU A 38 -13.38 15.04 -7.30
N THR A 39 -14.31 14.13 -7.10
CA THR A 39 -15.69 14.50 -6.75
C THR A 39 -15.71 15.18 -5.38
N PRO A 40 -16.35 16.34 -5.25
CA PRO A 40 -16.46 17.05 -3.97
C PRO A 40 -17.16 16.21 -2.91
N ILE A 41 -16.71 16.37 -1.68
CA ILE A 41 -17.35 15.85 -0.47
C ILE A 41 -17.44 16.95 0.57
N THR A 42 -18.45 16.86 1.43
CA THR A 42 -18.49 17.56 2.70
C THR A 42 -18.11 16.57 3.80
N GLU A 43 -17.07 16.90 4.57
CA GLU A 43 -16.54 16.07 5.65
C GLU A 43 -16.27 16.97 6.86
N LYS A 44 -16.91 16.68 7.99
CA LYS A 44 -16.80 17.42 9.24
C LYS A 44 -17.10 16.52 10.44
N TYR A 45 -16.93 17.04 11.63
CA TYR A 45 -17.36 16.43 12.87
C TYR A 45 -18.42 17.30 13.53
N TYR A 46 -19.38 16.67 14.21
CA TYR A 46 -20.25 17.34 15.16
C TYR A 46 -19.49 17.62 16.47
N ASP A 47 -20.04 18.48 17.32
CA ASP A 47 -19.40 18.89 18.56
C ASP A 47 -19.17 17.76 19.55
N ASP A 48 -19.95 16.69 19.45
CA ASP A 48 -19.83 15.45 20.23
C ASP A 48 -18.81 14.44 19.67
N GLY A 49 -18.18 14.78 18.51
CA GLY A 49 -17.17 13.97 17.86
C GLY A 49 -17.71 12.96 16.83
N GLU A 50 -19.01 12.98 16.53
CA GLU A 50 -19.55 12.13 15.46
C GLU A 50 -19.09 12.60 14.09
N PRO A 51 -18.54 11.70 13.24
CA PRO A 51 -18.14 12.05 11.88
C PRO A 51 -19.35 12.22 10.97
N TYR A 52 -19.35 13.29 10.19
CA TYR A 52 -20.31 13.52 9.12
C TYR A 52 -19.58 13.51 7.77
N VAL A 53 -20.10 12.76 6.81
CA VAL A 53 -19.57 12.72 5.44
C VAL A 53 -20.72 12.65 4.43
N LYS A 54 -20.66 13.50 3.40
CA LYS A 54 -21.68 13.62 2.35
C LYS A 54 -21.02 13.80 0.99
N SER A 55 -21.57 13.15 -0.04
CA SER A 55 -21.22 13.43 -1.43
C SER A 55 -21.73 14.82 -1.85
N GLY A 56 -20.87 15.60 -2.52
CA GLY A 56 -21.20 16.92 -2.98
C GLY A 56 -20.86 18.05 -1.97
N ILE A 57 -21.37 19.23 -2.27
CA ILE A 57 -21.13 20.46 -1.49
C ILE A 57 -22.23 20.60 -0.43
N GLU A 58 -21.90 21.05 0.74
CA GLU A 58 -22.85 21.29 1.82
C GLU A 58 -23.85 22.38 1.41
N TYR A 59 -25.11 22.17 1.79
CA TYR A 59 -26.23 23.08 1.46
C TYR A 59 -26.40 23.39 -0.03
N SER A 60 -25.96 22.48 -0.91
CA SER A 60 -26.07 22.63 -2.36
C SER A 60 -26.82 21.44 -2.97
N ASP A 61 -27.81 21.74 -3.82
CA ASP A 61 -28.50 20.75 -4.68
C ASP A 61 -27.77 20.54 -6.01
N SER A 62 -26.52 20.98 -6.10
CA SER A 62 -25.70 20.79 -7.30
C SER A 62 -25.61 19.31 -7.70
N PRO A 63 -25.81 18.98 -8.96
CA PRO A 63 -25.72 17.59 -9.44
C PRO A 63 -24.31 17.01 -9.36
N VAL A 64 -23.31 17.81 -9.01
CA VAL A 64 -21.92 17.36 -8.91
C VAL A 64 -21.73 16.21 -7.94
N GLY A 65 -22.53 16.11 -6.87
CA GLY A 65 -22.56 15.03 -5.90
C GLY A 65 -23.46 13.86 -6.26
N ASN A 66 -24.19 13.90 -7.38
CA ASN A 66 -25.09 12.82 -7.78
C ASN A 66 -24.30 11.58 -8.19
N VAL A 67 -24.62 10.44 -7.57
CA VAL A 67 -23.94 9.16 -7.79
C VAL A 67 -24.83 8.07 -8.39
N ARG A 68 -26.10 8.39 -8.65
CA ARG A 68 -27.06 7.41 -9.16
C ARG A 68 -26.59 6.80 -10.48
N GLY A 69 -26.50 5.47 -10.51
CA GLY A 69 -26.07 4.70 -11.68
C GLY A 69 -24.56 4.80 -12.00
N HIS A 70 -23.77 5.50 -11.18
CA HIS A 70 -22.32 5.59 -11.34
C HIS A 70 -21.62 4.41 -10.67
N ASP A 71 -20.44 4.05 -11.20
CA ASP A 71 -19.45 3.28 -10.46
C ASP A 71 -18.65 4.27 -9.61
N VAL A 72 -18.66 4.08 -8.30
CA VAL A 72 -18.04 5.00 -7.35
C VAL A 72 -16.85 4.34 -6.65
N PHE A 73 -15.72 5.04 -6.63
CA PHE A 73 -14.50 4.61 -5.97
C PHE A 73 -14.20 5.56 -4.82
N VAL A 74 -14.05 5.01 -3.61
CA VAL A 74 -13.80 5.78 -2.38
C VAL A 74 -12.41 5.47 -1.87
N ILE A 75 -11.52 6.44 -1.86
CA ILE A 75 -10.12 6.27 -1.46
C ILE A 75 -9.93 6.70 0.00
N GLN A 76 -9.46 5.77 0.84
CA GLN A 76 -9.15 6.00 2.24
C GLN A 76 -8.11 5.02 2.77
N SER A 77 -6.94 5.51 3.20
CA SER A 77 -5.97 4.73 3.95
C SER A 77 -6.33 4.66 5.43
N LEU A 78 -6.20 3.47 6.02
CA LEU A 78 -6.60 3.21 7.39
C LEU A 78 -5.38 3.19 8.33
N TYR A 79 -4.97 4.37 8.78
CA TYR A 79 -3.93 4.61 9.80
C TYR A 79 -4.35 5.76 10.71
N SER A 80 -3.82 5.83 11.92
CA SER A 80 -4.06 6.99 12.79
C SER A 80 -3.09 8.11 12.45
N ASP A 81 -3.54 9.36 12.53
CA ASP A 81 -2.74 10.58 12.48
C ASP A 81 -3.07 11.50 13.65
N ASP A 82 -2.61 12.74 13.61
CA ASP A 82 -2.83 13.71 14.69
C ASP A 82 -4.28 14.21 14.76
N SER A 83 -5.05 14.03 13.67
CA SER A 83 -6.43 14.50 13.55
C SER A 83 -7.46 13.39 13.79
N GLU A 84 -7.15 12.14 13.41
CA GLU A 84 -8.12 11.05 13.40
C GLU A 84 -7.48 9.71 13.77
N SER A 85 -8.23 8.93 14.56
CA SER A 85 -7.86 7.55 14.81
C SER A 85 -8.12 6.67 13.58
N ILE A 86 -7.49 5.49 13.56
CA ILE A 86 -7.77 4.48 12.54
C ILE A 86 -9.25 4.04 12.56
N SER A 87 -9.90 4.04 13.74
CA SER A 87 -11.29 3.67 13.91
C SER A 87 -12.23 4.73 13.34
N ASP A 88 -11.94 6.02 13.52
CA ASP A 88 -12.71 7.12 12.94
C ASP A 88 -12.68 7.05 11.41
N LYS A 89 -11.50 6.85 10.83
CA LYS A 89 -11.32 6.70 9.37
C LYS A 89 -12.10 5.49 8.83
N MET A 90 -12.08 4.37 9.54
CA MET A 90 -12.83 3.18 9.17
C MET A 90 -14.33 3.44 9.23
N MET A 91 -14.82 4.05 10.30
CA MET A 91 -16.24 4.35 10.47
C MET A 91 -16.73 5.33 9.40
N LYS A 92 -15.95 6.40 9.13
CA LYS A 92 -16.28 7.33 8.03
C LYS A 92 -16.34 6.63 6.67
N LEU A 93 -15.38 5.76 6.38
CA LEU A 93 -15.39 4.99 5.14
C LEU A 93 -16.66 4.15 5.03
N CYS A 94 -17.05 3.44 6.10
CA CYS A 94 -18.26 2.62 6.12
C CYS A 94 -19.53 3.45 5.93
N ILE A 95 -19.70 4.53 6.72
CA ILE A 95 -20.88 5.41 6.62
C ILE A 95 -20.98 6.01 5.21
N PHE A 96 -19.85 6.46 4.66
CA PHE A 96 -19.86 7.06 3.33
C PHE A 96 -20.19 6.03 2.23
N CYS A 97 -19.57 4.85 2.25
CA CYS A 97 -19.89 3.78 1.31
C CYS A 97 -21.37 3.38 1.38
N GLY A 98 -21.94 3.23 2.58
CA GLY A 98 -23.35 2.95 2.78
C GLY A 98 -24.25 4.04 2.19
N SER A 99 -23.95 5.31 2.48
CA SER A 99 -24.73 6.45 1.94
C SER A 99 -24.69 6.53 0.41
N LEU A 100 -23.56 6.19 -0.22
CA LEU A 100 -23.44 6.12 -1.68
C LEU A 100 -24.28 4.96 -2.25
N LYS A 101 -24.35 3.84 -1.54
CA LYS A 101 -25.21 2.70 -1.92
C LYS A 101 -26.68 3.08 -1.84
N ASP A 102 -27.10 3.72 -0.75
CA ASP A 102 -28.47 4.22 -0.57
C ASP A 102 -28.86 5.26 -1.62
N ALA A 103 -27.89 6.05 -2.11
CA ALA A 103 -28.07 6.98 -3.21
C ALA A 103 -28.13 6.33 -4.60
N SER A 104 -28.26 5.00 -4.66
CA SER A 104 -28.38 4.20 -5.88
C SER A 104 -27.17 4.24 -6.81
N SER A 105 -25.94 4.30 -6.25
CA SER A 105 -24.73 4.00 -7.02
C SER A 105 -24.83 2.59 -7.60
N HIS A 106 -24.29 2.37 -8.79
CA HIS A 106 -24.25 1.04 -9.39
C HIS A 106 -23.27 0.13 -8.61
N GLU A 107 -22.02 0.54 -8.51
CA GLU A 107 -21.03 -0.12 -7.67
C GLU A 107 -20.42 0.86 -6.66
N VAL A 108 -20.08 0.35 -5.48
CA VAL A 108 -19.34 1.07 -4.46
C VAL A 108 -18.08 0.28 -4.14
N ILE A 109 -16.93 0.85 -4.50
CA ILE A 109 -15.63 0.18 -4.44
C ILE A 109 -14.67 1.02 -3.59
N PRO A 110 -14.45 0.64 -2.32
CA PRO A 110 -13.38 1.25 -1.55
C PRO A 110 -12.00 0.87 -2.10
N ILE A 111 -11.15 1.87 -2.22
CA ILE A 111 -9.71 1.74 -2.48
C ILE A 111 -9.02 2.06 -1.17
N ILE A 112 -8.34 1.06 -0.60
CA ILE A 112 -7.70 1.19 0.70
C ILE A 112 -6.19 1.01 0.51
N PRO A 113 -5.44 2.11 0.24
CA PRO A 113 -3.99 2.05 0.01
C PRO A 113 -3.22 1.43 1.17
N HIS A 114 -3.67 1.64 2.41
CA HIS A 114 -3.17 0.93 3.58
C HIS A 114 -4.33 0.39 4.40
N LEU A 115 -4.41 -0.94 4.52
CA LEU A 115 -5.43 -1.61 5.33
C LEU A 115 -4.97 -1.74 6.78
N GLY A 116 -5.66 -1.08 7.69
CA GLY A 116 -5.46 -1.27 9.10
C GLY A 116 -5.89 -2.65 9.58
N TRP A 117 -5.38 -3.08 10.74
CA TRP A 117 -5.61 -4.39 11.37
C TRP A 117 -5.15 -5.61 10.56
N ALA A 118 -4.58 -5.46 9.36
CA ALA A 118 -4.11 -6.54 8.50
C ALA A 118 -3.01 -7.41 9.15
N ARG A 119 -2.31 -6.91 10.17
CA ARG A 119 -1.31 -7.67 10.94
C ARG A 119 -1.91 -8.67 11.93
N GLN A 120 -3.23 -8.61 12.17
CA GLN A 120 -3.97 -9.53 13.01
C GLN A 120 -4.72 -10.56 12.14
N ASP A 121 -3.96 -11.22 11.28
CA ASP A 121 -4.42 -12.14 10.22
C ASP A 121 -4.59 -13.60 10.69
N ARG A 122 -4.05 -13.93 11.86
CA ARG A 122 -4.08 -15.26 12.47
C ARG A 122 -4.04 -15.19 13.98
N LYS A 123 -4.45 -16.25 14.63
CA LYS A 123 -4.28 -16.40 16.09
C LYS A 123 -2.82 -16.69 16.40
N THR A 124 -2.18 -15.83 17.15
CA THR A 124 -0.80 -16.01 17.64
C THR A 124 -0.74 -16.59 19.03
N GLU A 125 -1.87 -16.55 19.76
CA GLU A 125 -2.07 -17.09 21.10
C GLU A 125 -3.53 -17.49 21.33
N SER A 126 -3.79 -18.17 22.42
CA SER A 126 -5.15 -18.57 22.78
C SER A 126 -6.04 -17.34 22.97
N ARG A 127 -7.27 -17.38 22.43
CA ARG A 127 -8.28 -16.32 22.50
C ARG A 127 -7.94 -15.03 21.75
N ALA A 128 -6.81 -14.96 21.02
CA ALA A 128 -6.52 -13.82 20.17
C ALA A 128 -7.57 -13.69 19.05
N PRO A 129 -7.98 -12.47 18.68
CA PRO A 129 -8.88 -12.26 17.55
C PRO A 129 -8.12 -12.43 16.22
N ILE A 130 -8.87 -12.71 15.15
CA ILE A 130 -8.43 -12.50 13.77
C ILE A 130 -9.14 -11.24 13.30
N ALA A 131 -8.54 -10.06 13.55
CA ALA A 131 -9.21 -8.78 13.32
C ALA A 131 -9.54 -8.55 11.85
N THR A 132 -8.67 -8.96 10.93
CA THR A 132 -8.88 -8.88 9.48
C THR A 132 -10.27 -9.41 9.07
N LYS A 133 -10.70 -10.55 9.64
CA LYS A 133 -12.01 -11.13 9.37
C LYS A 133 -13.18 -10.24 9.79
N TYR A 134 -13.04 -9.53 10.92
CA TYR A 134 -14.12 -8.66 11.40
C TYR A 134 -14.15 -7.35 10.63
N ILE A 135 -13.00 -6.80 10.28
CA ILE A 135 -12.89 -5.60 9.43
C ILE A 135 -13.52 -5.86 8.05
N ALA A 136 -13.23 -7.01 7.44
CA ALA A 136 -13.85 -7.39 6.17
C ALA A 136 -15.38 -7.42 6.27
N ARG A 137 -15.92 -8.07 7.31
CA ARG A 137 -17.38 -8.15 7.54
C ARG A 137 -18.04 -6.79 7.75
N ILE A 138 -17.38 -5.88 8.49
CA ILE A 138 -17.89 -4.53 8.71
C ILE A 138 -17.92 -3.76 7.38
N LEU A 139 -16.87 -3.82 6.57
CA LEU A 139 -16.83 -3.21 5.24
C LEU A 139 -17.91 -3.78 4.31
N GLU A 140 -18.12 -5.09 4.33
CA GLU A 140 -19.12 -5.74 3.49
C GLU A 140 -20.56 -5.41 3.92
N SER A 141 -20.80 -5.19 5.21
CA SER A 141 -22.14 -4.91 5.74
C SER A 141 -22.77 -3.64 5.20
N VAL A 142 -21.99 -2.71 4.69
CA VAL A 142 -22.49 -1.45 4.10
C VAL A 142 -22.71 -1.53 2.58
N GLY A 143 -22.63 -2.75 2.00
CA GLY A 143 -23.03 -3.01 0.62
C GLY A 143 -21.97 -2.67 -0.42
N ILE A 144 -20.69 -2.68 -0.07
CA ILE A 144 -19.61 -2.58 -1.05
C ILE A 144 -19.63 -3.78 -2.00
N SER A 145 -19.21 -3.58 -3.26
CA SER A 145 -19.23 -4.62 -4.29
C SER A 145 -17.86 -5.26 -4.56
N ARG A 146 -16.78 -4.61 -4.18
CA ARG A 146 -15.38 -5.02 -4.38
C ARG A 146 -14.50 -4.19 -3.46
N VAL A 147 -13.27 -4.64 -3.19
CA VAL A 147 -12.24 -3.86 -2.50
C VAL A 147 -10.96 -3.87 -3.33
N LEU A 148 -10.34 -2.71 -3.52
CA LEU A 148 -9.00 -2.59 -4.07
C LEU A 148 -8.02 -2.25 -2.93
N LEU A 149 -7.08 -3.16 -2.67
CA LEU A 149 -6.06 -3.03 -1.64
C LEU A 149 -4.70 -2.77 -2.27
N PHE A 150 -3.78 -2.22 -1.49
CA PHE A 150 -2.40 -2.06 -1.90
C PHE A 150 -1.48 -2.71 -0.86
N GLU A 151 -0.65 -3.67 -1.29
CA GLU A 151 0.32 -4.43 -0.47
C GLU A 151 -0.31 -5.05 0.78
N CYS A 152 -1.14 -6.07 0.61
CA CYS A 152 -1.66 -6.83 1.74
C CYS A 152 -0.54 -7.43 2.58
N HIS A 153 -0.67 -7.38 3.91
CA HIS A 153 0.27 -8.03 4.82
C HIS A 153 0.30 -9.55 4.59
N ASN A 154 -0.87 -10.15 4.38
CA ASN A 154 -1.04 -11.56 4.05
C ASN A 154 -2.23 -11.73 3.10
N ILE A 155 -1.96 -11.81 1.80
CA ILE A 155 -3.02 -11.88 0.77
C ILE A 155 -3.95 -13.09 0.96
N ALA A 156 -3.45 -14.24 1.43
CA ALA A 156 -4.28 -15.41 1.65
C ALA A 156 -5.29 -15.18 2.80
N ALA A 157 -4.88 -14.48 3.86
CA ALA A 157 -5.77 -14.14 4.96
C ALA A 157 -6.86 -13.15 4.51
N GLU A 158 -6.48 -12.13 3.71
CA GLU A 158 -7.43 -11.15 3.17
C GLU A 158 -8.44 -11.83 2.23
N GLN A 159 -7.98 -12.66 1.29
CA GLN A 159 -8.85 -13.39 0.37
C GLN A 159 -9.82 -14.33 1.08
N ASN A 160 -9.43 -14.90 2.23
CA ASN A 160 -10.30 -15.73 3.03
C ASN A 160 -11.22 -14.95 4.00
N ALA A 161 -10.91 -13.68 4.24
CA ALA A 161 -11.70 -12.82 5.14
C ALA A 161 -12.88 -12.16 4.41
N PHE A 162 -12.66 -11.72 3.16
CA PHE A 162 -13.68 -11.08 2.34
C PHE A 162 -14.50 -12.11 1.53
N ASN A 163 -15.81 -11.87 1.40
CA ASN A 163 -16.69 -12.58 0.48
C ASN A 163 -16.84 -11.83 -0.85
N VAL A 164 -16.71 -10.50 -0.85
CA VAL A 164 -16.64 -9.73 -2.09
C VAL A 164 -15.27 -9.90 -2.76
N PRO A 165 -15.16 -9.74 -4.09
CA PRO A 165 -13.88 -9.76 -4.76
C PRO A 165 -12.90 -8.74 -4.17
N ILE A 166 -11.66 -9.15 -3.98
CA ILE A 166 -10.57 -8.26 -3.62
C ILE A 166 -9.49 -8.28 -4.70
N ASP A 167 -8.98 -7.11 -5.03
CA ASP A 167 -7.79 -6.94 -5.85
C ASP A 167 -6.67 -6.37 -4.98
N ASN A 168 -5.46 -6.94 -5.09
CA ASN A 168 -4.29 -6.46 -4.37
C ASN A 168 -3.22 -5.98 -5.35
N LEU A 169 -2.84 -4.72 -5.25
CA LEU A 169 -1.69 -4.16 -5.95
C LEU A 169 -0.43 -4.31 -5.10
N GLU A 170 0.74 -4.39 -5.73
CA GLU A 170 2.03 -4.52 -5.05
C GLU A 170 3.02 -3.48 -5.57
N ALA A 171 3.76 -2.83 -4.65
CA ALA A 171 4.73 -1.79 -5.00
C ALA A 171 6.06 -2.32 -5.53
N LYS A 172 6.30 -3.62 -5.48
CA LYS A 172 7.61 -4.23 -5.79
C LYS A 172 8.23 -3.75 -7.10
N ASN A 173 7.41 -3.62 -8.17
CA ASN A 173 7.90 -3.18 -9.50
C ASN A 173 8.30 -1.72 -9.52
N LEU A 174 7.55 -0.86 -8.82
CA LEU A 174 7.82 0.57 -8.74
C LEU A 174 9.05 0.87 -7.88
N ILE A 175 9.16 0.20 -6.73
CA ILE A 175 10.32 0.34 -5.84
C ILE A 175 11.57 -0.26 -6.50
N ALA A 176 11.47 -1.41 -7.19
CA ALA A 176 12.56 -2.01 -7.93
C ALA A 176 13.05 -1.11 -9.08
N ASP A 177 12.14 -0.42 -9.76
CA ASP A 177 12.46 0.54 -10.81
C ASP A 177 13.26 1.73 -10.28
N TRP A 178 12.82 2.27 -9.14
CA TRP A 178 13.54 3.32 -8.42
C TRP A 178 14.94 2.84 -7.98
N CYS A 179 15.02 1.66 -7.34
CA CYS A 179 16.29 1.08 -6.90
C CYS A 179 17.26 0.87 -8.05
N ALA A 180 16.80 0.30 -9.18
CA ALA A 180 17.62 0.06 -10.36
C ALA A 180 18.20 1.37 -10.91
N SER A 181 17.38 2.42 -10.99
CA SER A 181 17.81 3.74 -11.47
C SER A 181 18.88 4.36 -10.57
N GLU A 182 18.69 4.33 -9.24
CA GLU A 182 19.66 4.91 -8.31
C GLU A 182 20.94 4.07 -8.19
N LEU A 183 20.86 2.74 -8.23
CA LEU A 183 22.03 1.86 -8.21
C LEU A 183 22.94 2.12 -9.44
N ILE A 184 22.35 2.31 -10.62
CA ILE A 184 23.09 2.62 -11.84
C ILE A 184 23.74 4.01 -11.71
N LYS A 185 22.99 5.00 -11.29
CA LYS A 185 23.48 6.38 -11.09
C LYS A 185 24.66 6.45 -10.13
N GLU A 186 24.63 5.64 -9.06
CA GLU A 186 25.70 5.57 -8.07
C GLU A 186 26.81 4.58 -8.41
N ASN A 187 26.74 3.91 -9.55
CA ASN A 187 27.68 2.86 -9.99
C ASN A 187 27.81 1.69 -8.97
N LYS A 188 26.69 1.29 -8.36
CA LYS A 188 26.60 0.28 -7.30
C LYS A 188 25.88 -0.98 -7.76
N THR A 189 26.30 -1.54 -8.88
CA THR A 189 25.61 -2.68 -9.49
C THR A 189 26.36 -4.01 -9.37
N LYS A 190 27.49 -4.08 -8.62
CA LYS A 190 28.35 -5.27 -8.64
C LYS A 190 28.07 -6.30 -7.55
N ASN A 191 27.81 -5.85 -6.33
CA ASN A 191 27.58 -6.74 -5.17
C ASN A 191 26.36 -6.27 -4.40
N ILE A 192 25.19 -6.60 -4.94
CA ILE A 192 23.90 -6.24 -4.38
C ILE A 192 23.30 -7.47 -3.67
N LYS A 193 22.76 -7.29 -2.49
CA LYS A 193 21.95 -8.30 -1.80
C LYS A 193 20.58 -7.74 -1.43
N VAL A 194 19.57 -8.60 -1.42
CA VAL A 194 18.26 -8.25 -0.86
C VAL A 194 18.14 -8.88 0.53
N LEU A 195 17.83 -8.07 1.52
CA LEU A 195 17.66 -8.53 2.90
C LEU A 195 16.16 -8.72 3.20
N SER A 196 15.81 -9.94 3.57
CA SER A 196 14.55 -10.24 4.22
C SER A 196 14.64 -9.99 5.72
N PRO A 197 13.84 -9.05 6.28
CA PRO A 197 13.92 -8.68 7.70
C PRO A 197 13.37 -9.76 8.64
N ASP A 198 12.73 -10.78 8.12
CA ASP A 198 12.35 -12.03 8.81
C ASP A 198 11.93 -13.11 7.81
N SER A 199 11.65 -14.31 8.31
CA SER A 199 11.23 -15.44 7.47
C SER A 199 9.85 -15.23 6.81
N GLY A 200 8.99 -14.39 7.38
CA GLY A 200 7.66 -14.09 6.82
C GLY A 200 7.73 -13.19 5.59
N ALA A 201 8.75 -12.35 5.48
CA ALA A 201 8.94 -11.46 4.35
C ALA A 201 9.66 -12.12 3.16
N LEU A 202 10.18 -13.36 3.29
CA LEU A 202 11.02 -14.01 2.28
C LEU A 202 10.38 -14.02 0.89
N GLY A 203 9.14 -14.51 0.78
CA GLY A 203 8.44 -14.59 -0.51
C GLY A 203 8.21 -13.21 -1.16
N ARG A 204 8.03 -12.15 -0.34
CA ARG A 204 7.96 -10.76 -0.81
C ARG A 204 9.31 -10.30 -1.35
N CYS A 205 10.38 -10.59 -0.63
CA CYS A 205 11.76 -10.27 -1.06
C CYS A 205 12.16 -11.00 -2.33
N GLU A 206 11.73 -12.25 -2.52
CA GLU A 206 11.95 -13.00 -3.78
C GLU A 206 11.26 -12.30 -4.97
N ARG A 207 10.01 -11.90 -4.82
CA ARG A 207 9.29 -11.18 -5.87
C ARG A 207 9.94 -9.83 -6.17
N PHE A 208 10.38 -9.08 -5.14
CA PHE A 208 11.10 -7.82 -5.31
C PHE A 208 12.45 -8.01 -6.01
N ARG A 209 13.26 -9.01 -5.59
CA ARG A 209 14.53 -9.36 -6.22
C ARG A 209 14.35 -9.64 -7.71
N ASN A 210 13.35 -10.45 -8.08
CA ASN A 210 13.08 -10.79 -9.48
C ASN A 210 12.72 -9.54 -10.30
N SER A 211 11.94 -8.63 -9.70
CA SER A 211 11.62 -7.34 -10.32
C SER A 211 12.88 -6.48 -10.50
N LEU A 212 13.74 -6.40 -9.48
CA LEU A 212 14.97 -5.62 -9.53
C LEU A 212 15.94 -6.16 -10.60
N LEU A 213 16.14 -7.48 -10.65
CA LEU A 213 16.96 -8.13 -11.68
C LEU A 213 16.47 -7.79 -13.08
N LYS A 214 15.15 -7.88 -13.32
CA LYS A 214 14.58 -7.52 -14.61
C LYS A 214 14.81 -6.05 -14.94
N LYS A 215 14.54 -5.12 -13.99
CA LYS A 215 14.74 -3.68 -14.18
C LYS A 215 16.19 -3.30 -14.48
N LEU A 216 17.15 -4.00 -13.89
CA LEU A 216 18.57 -3.83 -14.18
C LEU A 216 18.92 -4.36 -15.58
N ARG A 217 18.43 -5.54 -15.96
CA ARG A 217 18.65 -6.13 -17.30
C ARG A 217 18.04 -5.26 -18.41
N ASP A 218 16.82 -4.73 -18.20
CA ASP A 218 16.16 -3.82 -19.14
C ASP A 218 16.97 -2.52 -19.36
N ARG A 219 17.92 -2.21 -18.44
CA ARG A 219 18.88 -1.08 -18.52
C ARG A 219 20.31 -1.49 -18.87
N ASN A 220 20.47 -2.67 -19.46
CA ASN A 220 21.75 -3.24 -19.88
C ASN A 220 22.76 -3.50 -18.74
N VAL A 221 22.28 -3.66 -17.50
CA VAL A 221 23.09 -4.14 -16.38
C VAL A 221 22.92 -5.65 -16.28
N MET A 222 23.94 -6.40 -16.68
CA MET A 222 23.91 -7.87 -16.63
C MET A 222 24.42 -8.35 -15.28
N LEU A 223 23.53 -8.97 -14.54
CA LEU A 223 23.83 -9.70 -13.30
C LEU A 223 23.30 -11.11 -13.43
N ASP A 224 24.08 -12.09 -12.97
CA ASP A 224 23.64 -13.50 -12.97
C ASP A 224 22.48 -13.67 -11.98
N ASP A 225 22.65 -13.22 -10.74
CA ASP A 225 21.62 -13.21 -9.70
C ASP A 225 21.88 -12.13 -8.64
N ILE A 226 20.86 -11.84 -7.83
CA ILE A 226 20.94 -11.06 -6.60
C ILE A 226 20.55 -11.99 -5.45
N GLU A 227 21.50 -12.33 -4.59
CA GLU A 227 21.25 -13.23 -3.48
C GLU A 227 20.34 -12.59 -2.43
N ILE A 228 19.46 -13.42 -1.85
CA ILE A 228 18.64 -13.04 -0.70
C ILE A 228 19.33 -13.50 0.57
N VAL A 229 19.51 -12.57 1.49
CA VAL A 229 19.98 -12.83 2.85
C VAL A 229 18.83 -12.63 3.83
N ILE A 230 18.85 -13.35 4.94
CA ILE A 230 17.73 -13.36 5.89
C ILE A 230 18.25 -12.91 7.25
N PHE A 231 17.52 -11.98 7.88
CA PHE A 231 17.71 -11.70 9.29
C PHE A 231 16.88 -12.68 10.13
N ASP A 232 17.54 -13.71 10.67
CA ASP A 232 16.92 -14.71 11.52
C ASP A 232 16.82 -14.18 12.96
N LYS A 233 15.58 -13.92 13.40
CA LYS A 233 15.28 -13.30 14.70
C LYS A 233 15.39 -14.30 15.83
N LEU A 234 16.30 -14.07 16.78
CA LEU A 234 16.35 -14.81 18.02
C LEU A 234 15.24 -14.31 18.97
N ARG A 235 14.23 -15.15 19.20
CA ARG A 235 13.11 -14.85 20.12
C ARG A 235 13.34 -15.59 21.46
N ILE A 236 13.39 -14.83 22.56
CA ILE A 236 13.42 -15.37 23.92
C ILE A 236 12.17 -14.86 24.64
N LYS A 237 11.33 -15.78 25.13
CA LYS A 237 10.04 -15.47 25.78
C LYS A 237 9.16 -14.51 24.95
N GLY A 238 9.05 -14.75 23.62
CA GLY A 238 8.25 -13.95 22.71
C GLY A 238 8.86 -12.60 22.28
N GLN A 239 9.94 -12.15 22.91
CA GLN A 239 10.63 -10.91 22.57
C GLN A 239 11.83 -11.16 21.66
N VAL A 240 12.00 -10.32 20.62
CA VAL A 240 13.18 -10.34 19.75
C VAL A 240 14.37 -9.73 20.50
N LYS A 241 15.28 -10.56 21.00
CA LYS A 241 16.48 -10.11 21.74
C LYS A 241 17.72 -9.92 20.87
N GLY A 242 17.66 -10.28 19.58
CA GLY A 242 18.77 -10.18 18.64
C GLY A 242 18.44 -10.96 17.38
N GLY A 243 19.44 -11.23 16.58
CA GLY A 243 19.33 -12.06 15.39
C GLY A 243 20.68 -12.19 14.71
N ARG A 244 20.74 -13.03 13.69
CA ARG A 244 21.92 -13.27 12.86
C ARG A 244 21.56 -13.12 11.39
N ILE A 245 22.54 -12.77 10.58
CA ILE A 245 22.39 -12.85 9.12
C ILE A 245 22.64 -14.29 8.69
N VAL A 246 21.73 -14.80 7.88
CA VAL A 246 21.90 -16.06 7.14
C VAL A 246 22.17 -15.68 5.69
N GLY A 247 23.35 -16.05 5.20
CA GLY A 247 23.93 -15.63 3.92
C GLY A 247 25.15 -14.72 4.11
N ASP A 248 25.87 -14.44 3.04
CA ASP A 248 27.06 -13.59 3.06
C ASP A 248 26.72 -12.15 2.62
N VAL A 249 27.10 -11.18 3.45
CA VAL A 249 26.89 -9.75 3.18
C VAL A 249 28.19 -8.95 3.10
N LYS A 250 29.36 -9.64 3.19
CA LYS A 250 30.65 -8.97 3.23
C LYS A 250 30.90 -8.14 1.97
N GLY A 251 31.10 -6.84 2.16
CA GLY A 251 31.34 -5.88 1.08
C GLY A 251 30.13 -5.65 0.17
N ALA A 252 28.93 -6.10 0.55
CA ALA A 252 27.73 -5.93 -0.25
C ALA A 252 27.00 -4.61 0.07
N ASP A 253 26.38 -4.02 -0.96
CA ASP A 253 25.31 -3.03 -0.82
C ASP A 253 23.97 -3.76 -0.65
N VAL A 254 23.35 -3.61 0.52
CA VAL A 254 22.18 -4.40 0.91
C VAL A 254 20.91 -3.56 0.84
N ILE A 255 19.89 -4.08 0.18
CA ILE A 255 18.53 -3.51 0.13
C ILE A 255 17.64 -4.30 1.07
N ALA A 256 17.19 -3.71 2.16
CA ALA A 256 16.18 -4.33 3.02
C ALA A 256 14.77 -4.04 2.46
N PHE A 257 13.93 -5.07 2.32
CA PHE A 257 12.59 -4.91 1.73
C PHE A 257 11.51 -5.55 2.59
N ASP A 258 10.43 -4.80 2.88
CA ASP A 258 9.26 -5.28 3.63
C ASP A 258 7.95 -4.64 3.12
N ASP A 259 6.79 -5.02 3.69
CA ASP A 259 5.51 -4.35 3.42
C ASP A 259 5.43 -2.98 4.11
N MET A 260 5.94 -2.86 5.32
CA MET A 260 5.81 -1.62 6.07
C MET A 260 6.99 -1.34 7.02
N ILE A 261 7.25 -0.07 7.23
CA ILE A 261 8.09 0.43 8.32
C ILE A 261 7.18 1.02 9.39
N SER A 262 6.95 0.26 10.48
CA SER A 262 6.18 0.74 11.64
C SER A 262 7.11 1.41 12.64
N THR A 263 7.62 0.70 13.65
CA THR A 263 8.59 1.26 14.62
C THR A 263 10.03 1.26 14.13
N GLY A 264 10.30 0.64 12.98
CA GLY A 264 11.66 0.46 12.45
C GLY A 264 12.52 -0.56 13.20
N SER A 265 12.06 -1.08 14.34
CA SER A 265 12.89 -1.93 15.22
C SER A 265 13.49 -3.16 14.53
N THR A 266 12.75 -3.81 13.63
CA THR A 266 13.25 -4.94 12.86
C THR A 266 14.36 -4.49 11.91
N MET A 267 14.11 -3.40 11.16
CA MET A 267 15.07 -2.83 10.23
C MET A 267 16.34 -2.37 10.93
N GLY A 268 16.23 -1.72 12.11
CA GLY A 268 17.36 -1.30 12.91
C GLY A 268 18.25 -2.47 13.33
N LYS A 269 17.65 -3.54 13.87
CA LYS A 269 18.41 -4.74 14.26
C LYS A 269 19.05 -5.46 13.07
N ALA A 270 18.33 -5.57 11.97
CA ALA A 270 18.84 -6.17 10.75
C ALA A 270 19.98 -5.34 10.15
N SER A 271 19.86 -4.01 10.13
CA SER A 271 20.90 -3.09 9.68
C SER A 271 22.19 -3.24 10.49
N LYS A 272 22.07 -3.28 11.82
CA LYS A 272 23.21 -3.49 12.70
C LYS A 272 23.90 -4.84 12.44
N ALA A 273 23.11 -5.92 12.30
CA ALA A 273 23.66 -7.24 11.99
C ALA A 273 24.35 -7.29 10.62
N VAL A 274 23.86 -6.58 9.61
CA VAL A 274 24.54 -6.46 8.30
C VAL A 274 25.90 -5.75 8.47
N GLN A 275 25.95 -4.64 9.22
CA GLN A 275 27.18 -3.89 9.45
C GLN A 275 28.22 -4.74 10.22
N GLU A 276 27.80 -5.46 11.26
CA GLU A 276 28.65 -6.35 12.04
C GLU A 276 29.26 -7.50 11.20
N ASN A 277 28.59 -7.87 10.10
CA ASN A 277 29.07 -8.88 9.14
C ASN A 277 29.76 -8.26 7.91
N GLY A 278 30.13 -6.97 7.95
CA GLY A 278 30.91 -6.29 6.92
C GLY A 278 30.15 -5.88 5.67
N GLY A 279 28.82 -5.86 5.71
CA GLY A 279 27.97 -5.30 4.67
C GLY A 279 27.58 -3.85 4.95
N LYS A 280 26.97 -3.18 3.97
CA LYS A 280 26.40 -1.84 4.11
C LYS A 280 24.92 -1.86 3.72
N ILE A 281 24.03 -1.34 4.57
CA ILE A 281 22.66 -1.06 4.15
C ILE A 281 22.70 0.13 3.20
N TRP A 282 22.35 -0.10 1.95
CA TRP A 282 22.23 0.94 0.94
C TRP A 282 20.86 1.61 0.98
N SER A 283 19.79 0.79 1.14
CA SER A 283 18.43 1.32 1.30
C SER A 283 17.56 0.42 2.17
N ILE A 284 16.60 1.03 2.82
CA ILE A 284 15.47 0.38 3.50
C ILE A 284 14.22 0.72 2.70
N CYS A 285 13.60 -0.28 2.12
CA CYS A 285 12.43 -0.14 1.25
C CYS A 285 11.21 -0.78 1.88
N ALA A 286 10.08 -0.10 1.83
CA ALA A 286 8.79 -0.67 2.19
C ALA A 286 7.66 0.00 1.41
N THR A 287 6.54 -0.68 1.26
CA THR A 287 5.36 -0.08 0.66
C THR A 287 4.79 1.00 1.60
N HIS A 288 4.59 0.70 2.88
CA HIS A 288 3.95 1.62 3.82
C HIS A 288 4.92 2.21 4.83
N GLY A 289 5.02 3.53 4.86
CA GLY A 289 5.79 4.27 5.86
C GLY A 289 4.92 4.74 7.02
N LEU A 290 4.71 3.93 8.05
CA LEU A 290 3.91 4.31 9.21
C LEU A 290 4.70 5.13 10.24
N PHE A 291 5.97 4.87 10.40
CA PHE A 291 6.94 5.58 11.25
C PHE A 291 6.45 5.86 12.68
N CYS A 292 5.92 4.84 13.35
CA CYS A 292 5.36 4.94 14.68
C CYS A 292 6.41 4.83 15.79
N GLY A 293 6.12 5.37 16.97
CA GLY A 293 6.91 5.18 18.17
C GLY A 293 8.37 5.63 18.00
N LYS A 294 9.33 4.71 18.13
CA LYS A 294 10.77 4.99 18.06
C LYS A 294 11.36 5.02 16.64
N ALA A 295 10.53 5.07 15.59
CA ALA A 295 11.02 4.99 14.22
C ALA A 295 12.05 6.08 13.88
N ASN A 296 11.84 7.31 14.36
CA ASN A 296 12.79 8.41 14.13
C ASN A 296 14.18 8.15 14.74
N ASP A 297 14.22 7.61 15.95
CA ASP A 297 15.50 7.29 16.61
C ASP A 297 16.21 6.17 15.86
N VAL A 298 15.48 5.11 15.50
CA VAL A 298 16.04 3.99 14.75
C VAL A 298 16.56 4.42 13.38
N LEU A 299 15.81 5.23 12.65
CA LEU A 299 16.21 5.69 11.32
C LEU A 299 17.41 6.67 11.40
N ARG A 300 17.53 7.45 12.47
CA ARG A 300 18.68 8.35 12.67
C ARG A 300 20.00 7.57 12.74
N GLU A 301 19.98 6.39 13.37
CA GLU A 301 21.17 5.54 13.51
C GLU A 301 21.56 4.80 12.22
N ILE A 302 20.70 4.79 11.20
CA ILE A 302 20.94 4.08 9.95
C ILE A 302 21.33 5.06 8.85
N ASP A 303 22.57 4.95 8.35
CA ASP A 303 23.05 5.69 7.17
C ASP A 303 22.59 4.96 5.88
N ALA A 304 21.31 5.12 5.54
CA ALA A 304 20.73 4.51 4.35
C ALA A 304 19.58 5.35 3.80
N LYS A 305 19.28 5.19 2.52
CA LYS A 305 18.07 5.73 1.90
C LYS A 305 16.84 5.02 2.47
N VAL A 306 15.78 5.77 2.72
CA VAL A 306 14.48 5.23 3.12
C VAL A 306 13.52 5.40 1.96
N VAL A 307 13.01 4.31 1.42
CA VAL A 307 12.15 4.30 0.23
C VAL A 307 10.79 3.76 0.61
N ILE A 308 9.76 4.57 0.46
CA ILE A 308 8.36 4.18 0.69
C ILE A 308 7.50 4.60 -0.50
N THR A 309 6.24 4.23 -0.46
CA THR A 309 5.24 4.75 -1.39
C THR A 309 4.39 5.85 -0.75
N ASP A 310 3.57 6.49 -1.56
CA ASP A 310 2.63 7.52 -1.13
C ASP A 310 1.29 6.98 -0.59
N THR A 311 1.23 5.69 -0.23
CA THR A 311 0.05 5.05 0.37
C THR A 311 -0.27 5.54 1.79
N VAL A 312 0.75 6.04 2.51
CA VAL A 312 0.64 6.68 3.83
C VAL A 312 1.51 7.94 3.83
N GLU A 313 0.98 9.07 4.22
CA GLU A 313 1.77 10.30 4.34
C GLU A 313 2.79 10.19 5.49
N PRO A 314 4.08 10.57 5.27
CA PRO A 314 5.14 10.41 6.27
C PRO A 314 5.17 11.55 7.29
N PHE A 315 4.02 11.97 7.82
CA PHE A 315 3.87 13.13 8.70
C PHE A 315 4.60 12.97 10.04
N ARG A 316 4.88 11.73 10.50
CA ARG A 316 5.58 11.45 11.75
C ARG A 316 7.09 11.57 11.67
N LEU A 317 7.66 11.68 10.46
CA LEU A 317 9.11 11.80 10.33
C LEU A 317 9.60 13.20 10.70
N THR A 318 10.71 13.24 11.43
CA THR A 318 11.48 14.48 11.64
C THR A 318 12.11 14.95 10.34
N ASP A 319 12.41 16.25 10.24
CA ASP A 319 13.01 16.82 9.03
C ASP A 319 14.37 16.18 8.71
N GLU A 320 15.16 15.82 9.72
CA GLU A 320 16.39 15.06 9.56
C GLU A 320 16.17 13.74 8.80
N ASN A 321 15.14 12.97 9.20
CA ASN A 321 14.82 11.70 8.54
C ASN A 321 14.15 11.88 7.19
N LYS A 322 13.42 12.99 6.97
CA LYS A 322 12.87 13.35 5.65
C LYS A 322 13.94 13.60 4.60
N ASN A 323 15.15 14.07 5.00
CA ASN A 323 16.26 14.32 4.07
C ASN A 323 16.76 13.05 3.36
N LYS A 324 16.53 11.87 3.93
CA LYS A 324 16.89 10.57 3.33
C LYS A 324 15.68 9.77 2.82
N LEU A 325 14.50 10.39 2.83
CA LEU A 325 13.25 9.77 2.39
C LEU A 325 13.04 9.98 0.89
N TYR A 326 12.67 8.89 0.23
CA TYR A 326 12.23 8.86 -1.17
C TYR A 326 10.84 8.26 -1.23
N ILE A 327 9.94 8.95 -1.93
CA ILE A 327 8.54 8.53 -2.04
C ILE A 327 8.26 8.15 -3.49
N VAL A 328 7.85 6.90 -3.67
CA VAL A 328 7.47 6.34 -4.98
C VAL A 328 5.97 6.50 -5.17
N ASP A 329 5.58 7.17 -6.24
CA ASP A 329 4.17 7.43 -6.58
C ASP A 329 3.48 6.16 -7.10
N THR A 330 2.36 5.80 -6.49
CA THR A 330 1.54 4.64 -6.84
C THR A 330 0.23 5.00 -7.53
N SER A 331 -0.09 6.29 -7.59
CA SER A 331 -1.40 6.79 -8.05
C SER A 331 -1.75 6.38 -9.47
N LYS A 332 -0.75 6.30 -10.38
CA LYS A 332 -0.96 5.82 -11.75
C LYS A 332 -1.36 4.34 -11.77
N MET A 333 -0.72 3.50 -10.98
CA MET A 333 -1.05 2.07 -10.91
C MET A 333 -2.49 1.87 -10.40
N VAL A 334 -2.90 2.63 -9.39
CA VAL A 334 -4.28 2.62 -8.89
C VAL A 334 -5.27 3.11 -9.96
N ALA A 335 -4.94 4.18 -10.68
CA ALA A 335 -5.78 4.66 -11.77
C ALA A 335 -5.94 3.62 -12.89
N ASP A 336 -4.86 2.92 -13.25
CA ASP A 336 -4.91 1.86 -14.26
C ASP A 336 -5.74 0.65 -13.75
N ALA A 337 -5.71 0.34 -12.46
CA ALA A 337 -6.58 -0.66 -11.84
C ALA A 337 -8.05 -0.24 -11.88
N VAL A 338 -8.37 1.00 -11.54
CA VAL A 338 -9.73 1.57 -11.65
C VAL A 338 -10.27 1.46 -13.06
N LYS A 339 -9.47 1.82 -14.08
CA LYS A 339 -9.86 1.66 -15.50
C LYS A 339 -10.21 0.23 -15.85
N ARG A 340 -9.40 -0.74 -15.39
CA ARG A 340 -9.64 -2.17 -15.68
C ARG A 340 -10.89 -2.69 -14.98
N ILE A 341 -11.09 -2.33 -13.73
CA ILE A 341 -12.29 -2.71 -12.97
C ILE A 341 -13.55 -2.16 -13.66
N HIS A 342 -13.53 -0.87 -13.96
CA HIS A 342 -14.69 -0.18 -14.55
C HIS A 342 -15.01 -0.65 -15.97
N ASN A 343 -14.00 -0.73 -16.84
CA ASN A 343 -14.20 -1.10 -18.24
C ASN A 343 -14.39 -2.61 -18.45
N GLY A 344 -14.10 -3.43 -17.43
CA GLY A 344 -14.06 -4.89 -17.55
C GLY A 344 -12.99 -5.37 -18.56
N THR A 345 -11.89 -4.63 -18.73
CA THR A 345 -10.87 -4.89 -19.74
C THR A 345 -9.49 -5.16 -19.10
N GLY A 346 -8.86 -6.28 -19.47
CA GLY A 346 -7.58 -6.69 -18.92
C GLY A 346 -7.67 -7.22 -17.48
N SER A 347 -6.59 -7.80 -17.00
CA SER A 347 -6.50 -8.33 -15.64
C SER A 347 -5.71 -7.38 -14.73
N ILE A 348 -6.15 -7.23 -13.48
CA ILE A 348 -5.37 -6.52 -12.44
C ILE A 348 -3.99 -7.17 -12.26
N SER A 349 -3.91 -8.51 -12.37
CA SER A 349 -2.64 -9.25 -12.27
C SER A 349 -1.60 -8.84 -13.34
N GLU A 350 -2.00 -8.27 -14.46
CA GLU A 350 -1.05 -7.76 -15.46
C GLU A 350 -0.28 -6.53 -14.97
N LEU A 351 -0.86 -5.73 -14.07
CA LEU A 351 -0.17 -4.60 -13.45
C LEU A 351 0.94 -5.06 -12.49
N LEU A 352 0.90 -6.31 -12.06
CA LEU A 352 1.85 -6.92 -11.13
C LEU A 352 2.95 -7.70 -11.84
N ARG A 353 2.81 -7.94 -13.15
CA ARG A 353 3.83 -8.68 -13.92
C ARG A 353 5.10 -7.84 -14.05
N THR A 354 6.19 -8.49 -13.83
CA THR A 354 7.55 -7.95 -14.05
C THR A 354 7.93 -8.00 -15.52
#